data_f92535651990da376208c0155acef9a6
#
_entry.id   f92535651990da376208c0155acef9a6
#
_cell.length_a   1.000
_cell.length_b   1.000
_cell.length_c   1.000
_cell.angle_alpha   90.00
_cell.angle_beta   90.00
_cell.angle_gamma   90.00
#
_symmetry.space_group_name_H-M   'P 1'
#
loop_
_entity.id
_entity.type
_entity.pdbx_description
1 polymer ?
#
loop_
_entity_poly.entity_id
_entity_poly.type
_entity_poly.pdbx_seq_one_letter_code
_entity_poly.pdbx_strand_id
1 'polypeptide(L)'
;MRILGLDPGTATVGYGLIEIEDGRPLVVTYGAISTSPEDGDTAHRLQMVYESLNELIEQYKPDMAAVEELFFGRNITTAIRVGQARGVLLLALANAGIPVAEYSPPKIKEAVSGYGKASKQQVQFMVQNMLDLDEIPRPDDAADGLAVALTHYQHYRYESMVSESQ
;
A
#
# COMPACT_ATOMS: atom_id res chain seq x y z
N MET A 1 -2.63 -5.47 15.82
CA MET A 1 -1.48 -5.10 14.97
C MET A 1 -2.00 -4.46 13.69
N ARG A 2 -1.54 -3.25 13.39
CA ARG A 2 -1.99 -2.46 12.22
C ARG A 2 -0.94 -2.40 11.14
N ILE A 3 -1.34 -2.68 9.90
CA ILE A 3 -0.47 -2.70 8.72
C ILE A 3 -1.01 -1.69 7.70
N LEU A 4 -0.17 -0.73 7.31
CA LEU A 4 -0.46 0.25 6.27
C LEU A 4 0.17 -0.20 4.94
N GLY A 5 -0.66 -0.42 3.92
CA GLY A 5 -0.21 -0.69 2.56
C GLY A 5 -0.31 0.56 1.68
N LEU A 6 0.71 0.82 0.89
CA LEU A 6 0.82 1.99 0.01
C LEU A 6 1.18 1.57 -1.41
N ASP A 7 0.41 2.07 -2.38
CA ASP A 7 0.66 1.93 -3.82
C ASP A 7 0.94 3.30 -4.44
N PRO A 8 2.21 3.67 -4.67
CA PRO A 8 2.57 4.97 -5.23
C PRO A 8 2.33 5.04 -6.74
N GLY A 9 1.41 5.90 -7.17
CA GLY A 9 1.17 6.26 -8.57
C GLY A 9 1.73 7.64 -8.96
N THR A 10 1.43 8.11 -10.17
CA THR A 10 1.94 9.38 -10.72
C THR A 10 1.24 10.62 -10.15
N ALA A 11 -0.03 10.52 -9.83
CA ALA A 11 -0.87 11.61 -9.32
C ALA A 11 -1.68 11.17 -8.10
N THR A 12 -1.64 9.89 -7.79
CA THR A 12 -2.44 9.27 -6.74
C THR A 12 -1.60 8.24 -6.01
N VAL A 13 -1.69 8.23 -4.69
CA VAL A 13 -1.15 7.16 -3.84
C VAL A 13 -2.34 6.41 -3.24
N GLY A 14 -2.52 5.16 -3.63
CA GLY A 14 -3.48 4.28 -3.00
C GLY A 14 -3.02 3.86 -1.61
N TYR A 15 -3.92 3.84 -0.65
CA TYR A 15 -3.61 3.32 0.68
C TYR A 15 -4.70 2.40 1.22
N GLY A 16 -4.28 1.43 2.01
CA GLY A 16 -5.15 0.56 2.76
C GLY A 16 -4.55 0.24 4.12
N LEU A 17 -5.33 0.40 5.17
CA LEU A 17 -4.94 0.06 6.53
C LEU A 17 -5.79 -1.10 7.03
N ILE A 18 -5.15 -2.16 7.44
CA ILE A 18 -5.78 -3.33 8.05
C ILE A 18 -5.32 -3.48 9.49
N GLU A 19 -6.20 -4.01 10.33
CA GLU A 19 -5.88 -4.45 11.69
C GLU A 19 -6.01 -5.96 11.79
N ILE A 20 -5.04 -6.58 12.41
CA ILE A 20 -5.06 -8.03 12.63
C ILE A 20 -5.60 -8.31 14.01
N GLU A 21 -6.78 -8.93 14.08
CA GLU A 21 -7.46 -9.39 15.29
C GLU A 21 -7.68 -10.90 15.21
N ASP A 22 -7.22 -11.63 16.19
CA ASP A 22 -7.33 -13.11 16.28
C ASP A 22 -6.87 -13.83 14.99
N GLY A 23 -5.81 -13.29 14.34
CA GLY A 23 -5.26 -13.85 13.11
C GLY A 23 -6.11 -13.56 11.85
N ARG A 24 -7.06 -12.63 11.93
CA ARG A 24 -7.89 -12.20 10.79
C ARG A 24 -7.63 -10.74 10.44
N PRO A 25 -7.43 -10.41 9.17
CA PRO A 25 -7.31 -9.03 8.73
C PRO A 25 -8.69 -8.37 8.65
N LEU A 26 -8.84 -7.24 9.33
CA LEU A 26 -10.03 -6.39 9.27
C LEU A 26 -9.65 -5.03 8.68
N VAL A 27 -10.52 -4.45 7.88
CA VAL A 27 -10.30 -3.11 7.32
C VAL A 27 -10.51 -2.04 8.40
N VAL A 28 -9.54 -1.17 8.57
CA VAL A 28 -9.67 0.05 9.40
C VAL A 28 -10.07 1.24 8.53
N THR A 29 -9.34 1.47 7.44
CA THR A 29 -9.61 2.53 6.45
C THR A 29 -8.88 2.24 5.14
N TYR A 30 -9.35 2.85 4.07
CA TYR A 30 -8.69 2.83 2.77
C TYR A 30 -9.09 4.06 1.97
N GLY A 31 -8.29 4.40 0.96
CA GLY A 31 -8.58 5.53 0.08
C GLY A 31 -7.42 5.85 -0.84
N ALA A 32 -7.38 7.08 -1.29
CA ALA A 32 -6.33 7.59 -2.15
C ALA A 32 -5.95 9.02 -1.76
N ILE A 33 -4.64 9.29 -1.71
CA ILE A 33 -4.08 10.64 -1.64
C ILE A 33 -3.86 11.07 -3.08
N SER A 34 -4.63 12.05 -3.55
CA SER A 34 -4.57 12.52 -4.93
C SER A 34 -4.06 13.95 -5.00
N THR A 35 -3.24 14.24 -6.01
CA THR A 35 -2.80 15.58 -6.36
C THR A 35 -2.95 15.80 -7.86
N SER A 36 -3.16 17.05 -8.26
CA SER A 36 -3.32 17.46 -9.65
C SER A 36 -2.34 18.58 -10.02
N PRO A 37 -2.11 18.87 -11.31
CA PRO A 37 -1.32 20.04 -11.73
C PRO A 37 -1.88 21.38 -11.23
N GLU A 38 -3.18 21.44 -10.89
CA GLU A 38 -3.85 22.63 -10.37
C GLU A 38 -3.43 22.93 -8.91
N ASP A 39 -2.97 21.90 -8.17
CA ASP A 39 -2.49 22.03 -6.79
C ASP A 39 -1.10 22.68 -6.70
N GLY A 40 -0.43 22.95 -7.83
CA GLY A 40 0.85 23.62 -7.86
C GLY A 40 1.96 22.84 -8.55
N ASP A 41 3.20 23.22 -8.26
CA ASP A 41 4.39 22.58 -8.81
C ASP A 41 4.65 21.18 -8.18
N THR A 42 5.66 20.49 -8.71
CA THR A 42 6.01 19.14 -8.23
C THR A 42 6.37 19.13 -6.74
N ALA A 43 7.10 20.14 -6.26
CA ALA A 43 7.55 20.19 -4.87
C ALA A 43 6.35 20.35 -3.93
N HIS A 44 5.42 21.24 -4.24
CA HIS A 44 4.21 21.45 -3.45
C HIS A 44 3.31 20.20 -3.42
N ARG A 45 3.13 19.54 -4.57
CA ARG A 45 2.37 18.30 -4.65
C ARG A 45 2.99 17.17 -3.83
N LEU A 46 4.32 17.04 -3.83
CA LEU A 46 5.03 16.08 -2.98
C LEU A 46 4.89 16.42 -1.48
N GLN A 47 4.87 17.72 -1.14
CA GLN A 47 4.58 18.16 0.22
C GLN A 47 3.17 17.75 0.66
N MET A 48 2.15 17.94 -0.17
CA MET A 48 0.78 17.50 0.11
C MET A 48 0.71 15.98 0.37
N VAL A 49 1.42 15.18 -0.42
CA VAL A 49 1.50 13.73 -0.20
C VAL A 49 2.14 13.41 1.16
N TYR A 50 3.24 14.10 1.50
CA TYR A 50 3.92 13.94 2.78
C TYR A 50 3.02 14.29 3.97
N GLU A 51 2.34 15.43 3.90
CA GLU A 51 1.43 15.90 4.96
C GLU A 51 0.24 14.95 5.14
N SER A 52 -0.43 14.55 4.04
CA SER A 52 -1.55 13.62 4.09
C SER A 52 -1.16 12.25 4.65
N LEU A 53 0.03 11.75 4.31
CA LEU A 53 0.50 10.49 4.88
C LEU A 53 0.81 10.63 6.38
N ASN A 54 1.40 11.74 6.81
CA ASN A 54 1.65 11.98 8.24
C ASN A 54 0.34 12.08 9.03
N GLU A 55 -0.71 12.72 8.50
CA GLU A 55 -2.03 12.75 9.12
C GLU A 55 -2.60 11.33 9.30
N LEU A 56 -2.49 10.46 8.28
CA LEU A 56 -2.88 9.06 8.38
C LEU A 56 -2.09 8.31 9.46
N ILE A 57 -0.76 8.51 9.51
CA ILE A 57 0.13 7.89 10.50
C ILE A 57 -0.25 8.34 11.92
N GLU A 58 -0.46 9.64 12.13
CA GLU A 58 -0.83 10.19 13.44
C GLU A 58 -2.20 9.70 13.90
N GLN A 59 -3.15 9.65 13.00
CA GLN A 59 -4.53 9.24 13.30
C GLN A 59 -4.64 7.75 13.61
N TYR A 60 -4.01 6.91 12.80
CA TYR A 60 -4.24 5.46 12.85
C TYR A 60 -3.11 4.67 13.49
N LYS A 61 -1.93 5.26 13.65
CA LYS A 61 -0.75 4.69 14.33
C LYS A 61 -0.44 3.25 13.87
N PRO A 62 -0.09 3.05 12.58
CA PRO A 62 0.27 1.73 12.08
C PRO A 62 1.55 1.23 12.75
N ASP A 63 1.60 -0.06 13.06
CA ASP A 63 2.77 -0.72 13.64
C ASP A 63 3.85 -0.99 12.59
N MET A 64 3.43 -1.19 11.34
CA MET A 64 4.30 -1.45 10.20
C MET A 64 3.65 -0.99 8.91
N ALA A 65 4.45 -0.81 7.86
CA ALA A 65 3.98 -0.44 6.54
C ALA A 65 4.60 -1.31 5.46
N ALA A 66 3.90 -1.38 4.33
CA ALA A 66 4.42 -1.96 3.11
C ALA A 66 4.19 -1.01 1.93
N VAL A 67 5.15 -0.96 1.02
CA VAL A 67 5.11 -0.08 -0.16
C VAL A 67 5.36 -0.92 -1.40
N GLU A 68 4.56 -0.69 -2.45
CA GLU A 68 4.83 -1.31 -3.75
C GLU A 68 6.13 -0.78 -4.35
N GLU A 69 6.97 -1.70 -4.84
CA GLU A 69 8.21 -1.36 -5.53
C GLU A 69 7.93 -0.70 -6.87
N LEU A 70 8.83 0.22 -7.27
CA LEU A 70 8.79 0.81 -8.60
C LEU A 70 9.13 -0.24 -9.65
N PHE A 71 8.19 -0.49 -10.56
CA PHE A 71 8.42 -1.34 -11.71
C PHE A 71 8.65 -0.46 -12.96
N PHE A 72 9.86 -0.55 -13.52
CA PHE A 72 10.23 0.25 -14.69
C PHE A 72 9.45 -0.22 -15.94
N GLY A 73 8.47 0.59 -16.35
CA GLY A 73 7.84 0.49 -17.65
C GLY A 73 8.64 1.23 -18.73
N ARG A 74 8.11 1.28 -19.94
CA ARG A 74 8.75 1.97 -21.08
C ARG A 74 8.79 3.50 -20.95
N ASN A 75 8.00 4.10 -20.06
CA ASN A 75 7.87 5.53 -19.89
C ASN A 75 8.71 6.02 -18.70
N ILE A 76 9.90 6.56 -18.99
CA ILE A 76 10.86 7.07 -18.00
C ILE A 76 10.27 8.25 -17.19
N THR A 77 9.54 9.16 -17.84
CA THR A 77 8.95 10.33 -17.15
C THR A 77 7.94 9.89 -16.07
N THR A 78 7.13 8.91 -16.37
CA THR A 78 6.20 8.32 -15.40
C THR A 78 6.96 7.66 -14.26
N ALA A 79 8.00 6.89 -14.56
CA ALA A 79 8.83 6.22 -13.55
C ALA A 79 9.49 7.21 -12.58
N ILE A 80 10.00 8.35 -13.09
CA ILE A 80 10.59 9.41 -12.26
C ILE A 80 9.53 9.99 -11.30
N ARG A 81 8.34 10.31 -11.77
CA ARG A 81 7.27 10.88 -10.93
C ARG A 81 6.82 9.91 -9.83
N VAL A 82 6.61 8.65 -10.18
CA VAL A 82 6.28 7.61 -9.19
C VAL A 82 7.42 7.43 -8.19
N GLY A 83 8.67 7.43 -8.66
CA GLY A 83 9.86 7.35 -7.79
C GLY A 83 9.97 8.51 -6.81
N GLN A 84 9.63 9.74 -7.23
CA GLN A 84 9.59 10.91 -6.34
C GLN A 84 8.53 10.74 -5.25
N ALA A 85 7.30 10.38 -5.61
CA ALA A 85 6.23 10.13 -4.64
C ALA A 85 6.63 9.00 -3.67
N ARG A 86 7.13 7.89 -4.20
CA ARG A 86 7.59 6.76 -3.38
C ARG A 86 8.69 7.15 -2.40
N GLY A 87 9.66 7.97 -2.82
CA GLY A 87 10.71 8.49 -1.93
C GLY A 87 10.14 9.31 -0.77
N VAL A 88 9.11 10.11 -1.03
CA VAL A 88 8.39 10.87 0.01
C VAL A 88 7.67 9.95 1.00
N LEU A 89 7.02 8.89 0.51
CA LEU A 89 6.36 7.90 1.38
C LEU A 89 7.37 7.20 2.30
N LEU A 90 8.48 6.72 1.75
CA LEU A 90 9.54 6.07 2.53
C LEU A 90 10.13 7.01 3.58
N LEU A 91 10.35 8.29 3.23
CA LEU A 91 10.85 9.28 4.16
C LEU A 91 9.87 9.56 5.31
N ALA A 92 8.58 9.71 5.01
CA ALA A 92 7.55 9.93 6.03
C ALA A 92 7.48 8.75 7.02
N LEU A 93 7.48 7.53 6.52
CA LEU A 93 7.47 6.32 7.33
C LEU A 93 8.74 6.20 8.20
N ALA A 94 9.92 6.46 7.62
CA ALA A 94 11.19 6.45 8.35
C ALA A 94 11.22 7.51 9.47
N ASN A 95 10.74 8.72 9.20
CA ASN A 95 10.65 9.79 10.20
C ASN A 95 9.69 9.42 11.35
N ALA A 96 8.64 8.68 11.06
CA ALA A 96 7.70 8.17 12.06
C ALA A 96 8.21 6.91 12.80
N GLY A 97 9.37 6.37 12.42
CA GLY A 97 9.94 5.16 13.02
C GLY A 97 9.17 3.88 12.68
N ILE A 98 8.39 3.88 11.59
CA ILE A 98 7.59 2.74 11.17
C ILE A 98 8.43 1.81 10.28
N PRO A 99 8.58 0.51 10.63
CA PRO A 99 9.25 -0.48 9.78
C PRO A 99 8.54 -0.61 8.43
N VAL A 100 9.32 -0.67 7.34
CA VAL A 100 8.78 -0.74 5.97
C VAL A 100 9.26 -1.99 5.27
N ALA A 101 8.33 -2.75 4.69
CA ALA A 101 8.61 -3.80 3.73
C ALA A 101 8.27 -3.32 2.31
N GLU A 102 8.93 -3.90 1.30
CA GLU A 102 8.74 -3.53 -0.09
C GLU A 102 8.44 -4.78 -0.92
N TYR A 103 7.43 -4.69 -1.81
CA TYR A 103 6.97 -5.81 -2.61
C TYR A 103 6.80 -5.42 -4.07
N SER A 104 7.33 -6.26 -4.97
CA SER A 104 7.11 -6.07 -6.41
C SER A 104 5.67 -6.38 -6.82
N PRO A 105 5.14 -5.77 -7.89
CA PRO A 105 3.78 -6.03 -8.39
C PRO A 105 3.47 -7.52 -8.61
N PRO A 106 4.36 -8.35 -9.19
CA PRO A 106 4.11 -9.79 -9.30
C PRO A 106 3.95 -10.50 -7.95
N LYS A 107 4.74 -10.11 -6.93
CA LYS A 107 4.63 -10.69 -5.58
C LYS A 107 3.31 -10.34 -4.91
N ILE A 108 2.84 -9.09 -5.08
CA ILE A 108 1.54 -8.65 -4.56
C ILE A 108 0.41 -9.47 -5.20
N LYS A 109 0.44 -9.61 -6.53
CA LYS A 109 -0.54 -10.43 -7.25
C LYS A 109 -0.53 -11.88 -6.80
N GLU A 110 0.65 -12.48 -6.66
CA GLU A 110 0.81 -13.86 -6.21
C GLU A 110 0.29 -14.04 -4.78
N ALA A 111 0.65 -13.17 -3.86
CA ALA A 111 0.19 -13.23 -2.48
C ALA A 111 -1.33 -13.15 -2.37
N VAL A 112 -1.97 -12.20 -3.08
CA VAL A 112 -3.41 -11.97 -2.96
C VAL A 112 -4.24 -12.98 -3.75
N SER A 113 -3.80 -13.37 -4.97
CA SER A 113 -4.59 -14.21 -5.88
C SER A 113 -4.02 -15.60 -6.15
N GLY A 114 -2.84 -15.91 -5.60
CA GLY A 114 -2.12 -17.17 -5.89
C GLY A 114 -1.45 -17.19 -7.27
N TYR A 115 -1.49 -16.09 -8.04
CA TYR A 115 -0.95 -16.04 -9.39
C TYR A 115 -0.35 -14.67 -9.74
N GLY A 116 0.97 -14.61 -9.98
CA GLY A 116 1.71 -13.36 -10.22
C GLY A 116 1.36 -12.60 -11.50
N LYS A 117 0.56 -13.20 -12.42
CA LYS A 117 0.02 -12.55 -13.63
C LYS A 117 -1.49 -12.30 -13.56
N ALA A 118 -2.08 -12.32 -12.36
CA ALA A 118 -3.48 -12.03 -12.17
C ALA A 118 -3.87 -10.65 -12.73
N SER A 119 -5.08 -10.56 -13.27
CA SER A 119 -5.64 -9.30 -13.73
C SER A 119 -5.97 -8.38 -12.55
N LYS A 120 -6.10 -7.08 -12.81
CA LYS A 120 -6.53 -6.11 -11.78
C LYS A 120 -7.86 -6.51 -11.14
N GLN A 121 -8.83 -6.93 -11.95
CA GLN A 121 -10.15 -7.37 -11.48
C GLN A 121 -10.05 -8.60 -10.56
N GLN A 122 -9.17 -9.55 -10.88
CA GLN A 122 -8.95 -10.73 -10.03
C GLN A 122 -8.37 -10.34 -8.67
N VAL A 123 -7.38 -9.43 -8.65
CA VAL A 123 -6.81 -8.92 -7.40
C VAL A 123 -7.86 -8.18 -6.56
N GLN A 124 -8.64 -7.27 -7.18
CA GLN A 124 -9.70 -6.53 -6.49
C GLN A 124 -10.78 -7.46 -5.89
N PHE A 125 -11.18 -8.48 -6.64
CA PHE A 125 -12.13 -9.48 -6.16
C PHE A 125 -11.57 -10.27 -4.98
N MET A 126 -10.29 -10.65 -5.02
CA MET A 126 -9.65 -11.35 -3.91
C MET A 126 -9.50 -10.47 -2.67
N VAL A 127 -9.14 -9.19 -2.84
CA VAL A 127 -9.10 -8.21 -1.74
C VAL A 127 -10.46 -8.11 -1.05
N GLN A 128 -11.54 -7.97 -1.84
CA GLN A 128 -12.91 -7.94 -1.32
C GLN A 128 -13.22 -9.17 -0.48
N ASN A 129 -12.93 -10.37 -0.99
CA ASN A 129 -13.22 -11.63 -0.29
C ASN A 129 -12.36 -11.83 0.97
N MET A 130 -11.05 -11.50 0.89
CA MET A 130 -10.13 -11.68 2.03
C MET A 130 -10.44 -10.76 3.20
N LEU A 131 -11.06 -9.63 2.93
CA LEU A 131 -11.44 -8.62 3.92
C LEU A 131 -12.94 -8.62 4.24
N ASP A 132 -13.70 -9.58 3.67
CA ASP A 132 -15.15 -9.73 3.88
C ASP A 132 -15.93 -8.43 3.64
N LEU A 133 -15.62 -7.74 2.52
CA LEU A 133 -16.25 -6.48 2.16
C LEU A 133 -17.49 -6.72 1.30
N ASP A 134 -18.54 -5.91 1.50
CA ASP A 134 -19.79 -5.98 0.74
C ASP A 134 -19.57 -5.68 -0.75
N GLU A 135 -18.61 -4.80 -1.06
CA GLU A 135 -18.29 -4.38 -2.43
C GLU A 135 -16.77 -4.19 -2.63
N ILE A 136 -16.35 -4.16 -3.91
CA ILE A 136 -14.95 -3.88 -4.26
C ILE A 136 -14.57 -2.48 -3.80
N PRO A 137 -13.43 -2.30 -3.06
CA PRO A 137 -12.98 -0.99 -2.59
C PRO A 137 -12.83 0.03 -3.72
N ARG A 138 -13.30 1.24 -3.45
CA ARG A 138 -13.17 2.40 -4.36
C ARG A 138 -12.48 3.57 -3.64
N PRO A 139 -11.69 4.39 -4.36
CA PRO A 139 -11.26 4.21 -5.77
C PRO A 139 -10.38 2.96 -5.98
N ASP A 140 -10.10 2.61 -7.24
CA ASP A 140 -9.29 1.42 -7.58
C ASP A 140 -7.92 1.39 -6.88
N ASP A 141 -7.27 2.55 -6.73
CA ASP A 141 -6.00 2.70 -6.04
C ASP A 141 -6.08 2.27 -4.55
N ALA A 142 -7.26 2.42 -3.93
CA ALA A 142 -7.47 1.97 -2.56
C ALA A 142 -7.44 0.44 -2.44
N ALA A 143 -8.00 -0.27 -3.42
CA ALA A 143 -7.89 -1.73 -3.49
C ALA A 143 -6.44 -2.19 -3.68
N ASP A 144 -5.65 -1.45 -4.45
CA ASP A 144 -4.23 -1.71 -4.66
C ASP A 144 -3.45 -1.51 -3.32
N GLY A 145 -3.74 -0.44 -2.57
CA GLY A 145 -3.17 -0.22 -1.23
C GLY A 145 -3.53 -1.33 -0.22
N LEU A 146 -4.79 -1.79 -0.23
CA LEU A 146 -5.20 -2.94 0.59
C LEU A 146 -4.50 -4.25 0.19
N ALA A 147 -4.28 -4.47 -1.12
CA ALA A 147 -3.54 -5.62 -1.61
C ALA A 147 -2.09 -5.63 -1.09
N VAL A 148 -1.44 -4.47 -1.04
CA VAL A 148 -0.09 -4.31 -0.46
C VAL A 148 -0.09 -4.66 1.03
N ALA A 149 -1.06 -4.17 1.81
CA ALA A 149 -1.19 -4.47 3.23
C ALA A 149 -1.41 -5.97 3.49
N LEU A 150 -2.31 -6.61 2.72
CA LEU A 150 -2.57 -8.06 2.79
C LEU A 150 -1.34 -8.89 2.44
N THR A 151 -0.56 -8.46 1.44
CA THR A 151 0.69 -9.11 1.08
C THR A 151 1.66 -9.12 2.26
N HIS A 152 1.83 -7.98 2.93
CA HIS A 152 2.71 -7.90 4.09
C HIS A 152 2.21 -8.76 5.25
N TYR A 153 0.92 -8.77 5.52
CA TYR A 153 0.34 -9.65 6.54
C TYR A 153 0.64 -11.14 6.29
N GLN A 154 0.50 -11.60 5.04
CA GLN A 154 0.78 -13.01 4.70
C GLN A 154 2.26 -13.36 4.88
N HIS A 155 3.17 -12.48 4.46
CA HIS A 155 4.61 -12.67 4.67
C HIS A 155 4.97 -12.69 6.15
N TYR A 156 4.49 -11.72 6.91
CA TYR A 156 4.68 -11.65 8.35
C TYR A 156 4.22 -12.92 9.07
N ARG A 157 3.02 -13.39 8.72
CA ARG A 157 2.46 -14.64 9.28
C ARG A 157 3.33 -15.85 8.95
N TYR A 158 3.81 -15.94 7.73
CA TYR A 158 4.68 -17.05 7.32
C TYR A 158 6.01 -17.04 8.10
N GLU A 159 6.66 -15.89 8.21
CA GLU A 159 7.91 -15.72 8.97
C GLU A 159 7.74 -16.06 10.44
N SER A 160 6.62 -15.64 11.06
CA SER A 160 6.30 -15.98 12.45
C SER A 160 6.15 -17.48 12.65
N MET A 161 5.47 -18.19 11.77
CA MET A 161 5.31 -19.64 11.83
C MET A 161 6.64 -20.39 11.69
N VAL A 162 7.54 -19.91 10.82
CA VAL A 162 8.88 -20.52 10.63
C VAL A 162 9.75 -20.30 11.85
N SER A 163 9.71 -19.13 12.48
CA SER A 163 10.49 -18.82 13.67
C SER A 163 10.05 -19.59 14.92
N GLU A 164 8.77 -19.90 15.06
CA GLU A 164 8.22 -20.72 16.16
C GLU A 164 8.53 -22.23 16.00
N SER A 165 8.96 -22.64 14.81
CA SER A 165 9.25 -24.04 14.49
C SER A 165 10.73 -24.42 14.65
N GLN A 166 11.58 -23.45 15.03
CA GLN A 166 13.03 -23.63 15.29
C GLN A 166 13.35 -23.55 16.76
#